data_96f6bc23d9654d7d54bc7921a1d91f79
#
_entry.id   96f6bc23d9654d7d54bc7921a1d91f79
#
_cell.length_a   1.000
_cell.length_b   1.000
_cell.length_c   1.000
_cell.angle_alpha   90.00
_cell.angle_beta   90.00
_cell.angle_gamma   90.00
#
_symmetry.space_group_name_H-M   'P 1'
#
loop_
_entity.id
_entity.type
_entity.pdbx_description
1 polymer ?
#
loop_
_entity_poly.entity_id
_entity_poly.type
_entity_poly.pdbx_seq_one_letter_code
_entity_poly.pdbx_strand_id
1 'polypeptide(L)'
;MFITFLTISSFSQMIKQMLYPLGAAVLLSLSFSSAQAQTRSELSRTTFETTLSNGLKVIIREDHRAPMVMTQIWYKVGSSDESGNILGVSHALEHMMFKGTHKVPNDEFTRLSRIYGGSINAATFTNYTNYYQLYPKAYFPMALELESDRMSNLLLRQQDFEPEIKVVMEERRQRTDDNPRAQAFERFKWISYPTSHYRQPVIGHMKTLNNIQLNDVKKWYRDWYSPNNAILVIVGNIESEAALAQVQKYFADIPARLTPARNDVLEFERLGYRHMEINSNVQVPNLYMTWNVKSLSTAKNPQDAYALTIIRSLLDSGISSRLQDRLVRDRKILTSVSVSYDPYNRGDSLFGISALPAPGISLQEAQQAIQDEVDLLKTTAMTQQEVDRISTRFISNLIYSQDDIAGQAKMIGNLEVNGLSYRLMDELPKHFESVSVQDIQRVANAYFVRENLSTLYLSPEQNTQQRGL
;
A
#
# COMPACT_ATOMS: atom_id res chain seq x y z
N MET A 1 -4.73 40.65 -35.56
CA MET A 1 -5.64 41.73 -35.98
C MET A 1 -6.54 42.06 -34.81
N PHE A 2 -6.27 43.26 -34.22
CA PHE A 2 -7.08 44.08 -33.29
C PHE A 2 -7.86 43.38 -32.16
N ILE A 3 -7.42 43.45 -30.87
CA ILE A 3 -7.51 44.59 -29.93
C ILE A 3 -8.96 45.10 -29.77
N THR A 4 -9.53 44.98 -28.54
CA THR A 4 -9.76 46.17 -27.70
C THR A 4 -10.18 45.76 -26.29
N PHE A 5 -9.43 46.32 -25.32
CA PHE A 5 -9.77 46.49 -23.89
C PHE A 5 -10.96 47.42 -23.72
N LEU A 6 -11.72 47.25 -22.65
CA LEU A 6 -12.28 48.41 -21.94
C LEU A 6 -12.50 48.06 -20.45
N THR A 7 -12.05 48.99 -19.67
CA THR A 7 -11.87 49.08 -18.23
C THR A 7 -13.03 49.76 -17.51
N ILE A 8 -13.23 49.38 -16.24
CA ILE A 8 -13.42 50.23 -15.03
C ILE A 8 -14.68 51.10 -14.94
N SER A 9 -15.44 51.00 -13.88
CA SER A 9 -15.57 51.83 -12.71
C SER A 9 -17.01 51.97 -12.19
N SER A 10 -17.11 51.67 -10.93
CA SER A 10 -17.80 52.37 -9.84
C SER A 10 -19.20 52.97 -10.09
N PHE A 11 -20.12 52.59 -9.22
CA PHE A 11 -20.91 53.63 -8.50
C PHE A 11 -21.37 53.12 -7.13
N SER A 12 -21.05 53.90 -6.17
CA SER A 12 -21.33 53.81 -4.74
C SER A 12 -22.60 54.55 -4.44
N GLN A 13 -23.26 54.14 -3.35
CA GLN A 13 -24.23 54.83 -2.55
C GLN A 13 -25.67 55.01 -3.05
N MET A 14 -26.62 54.39 -2.33
CA MET A 14 -27.63 55.21 -1.67
C MET A 14 -28.16 54.54 -0.39
N ILE A 15 -27.97 55.25 0.68
CA ILE A 15 -28.47 55.04 2.06
C ILE A 15 -29.86 55.68 2.16
N LYS A 16 -30.79 55.02 2.87
CA LYS A 16 -31.53 55.52 4.02
C LYS A 16 -32.98 54.98 4.14
N GLN A 17 -33.16 54.33 5.26
CA GLN A 17 -34.25 54.49 6.25
C GLN A 17 -35.68 54.15 5.86
N MET A 18 -36.30 53.19 6.60
CA MET A 18 -37.35 53.50 7.54
C MET A 18 -37.79 52.24 8.37
N LEU A 19 -37.63 52.38 9.69
CA LEU A 19 -38.56 52.11 10.78
C LEU A 19 -39.18 50.72 10.98
N TYR A 20 -38.87 50.18 12.16
CA TYR A 20 -39.54 49.09 12.89
C TYR A 20 -41.05 49.29 13.14
N PRO A 21 -41.81 48.21 13.42
CA PRO A 21 -42.05 47.89 14.81
C PRO A 21 -41.97 46.41 15.21
N LEU A 22 -41.70 46.24 16.49
CA LEU A 22 -41.75 45.10 17.37
C LEU A 22 -42.83 44.05 17.07
N GLY A 23 -42.46 42.77 17.24
CA GLY A 23 -43.43 41.75 17.62
C GLY A 23 -43.04 40.32 17.26
N ALA A 24 -42.88 39.52 18.30
CA ALA A 24 -42.82 38.05 18.32
C ALA A 24 -41.48 37.37 18.10
N ALA A 25 -40.80 37.14 19.22
CA ALA A 25 -39.79 36.09 19.35
C ALA A 25 -40.47 34.72 19.18
N VAL A 26 -40.25 34.09 18.04
CA VAL A 26 -40.43 32.63 17.87
C VAL A 26 -39.06 32.00 18.03
N LEU A 27 -38.90 31.34 19.16
CA LEU A 27 -37.81 30.41 19.43
C LEU A 27 -37.84 29.27 18.40
N LEU A 28 -37.13 29.41 17.32
CA LEU A 28 -36.71 28.30 16.48
C LEU A 28 -35.47 27.71 17.12
N SER A 29 -35.70 26.78 18.06
CA SER A 29 -34.68 25.81 18.48
C SER A 29 -34.34 24.91 17.29
N LEU A 30 -33.30 25.29 16.55
CA LEU A 30 -32.70 24.47 15.53
C LEU A 30 -32.09 23.24 16.22
N SER A 31 -32.79 22.13 16.12
CA SER A 31 -32.31 20.78 16.39
C SER A 31 -31.26 20.37 15.36
N PHE A 32 -30.08 20.92 15.47
CA PHE A 32 -28.93 20.52 14.66
C PHE A 32 -28.21 19.24 15.16
N SER A 33 -28.71 18.63 16.27
CA SER A 33 -28.04 17.50 16.91
C SER A 33 -28.45 16.12 16.40
N SER A 34 -29.48 15.98 15.56
CA SER A 34 -29.93 14.66 15.10
C SER A 34 -29.44 14.28 13.70
N ALA A 35 -29.08 15.22 12.86
CA ALA A 35 -28.61 14.94 11.50
C ALA A 35 -27.16 14.38 11.46
N GLN A 36 -26.29 14.77 12.41
CA GLN A 36 -24.92 14.27 12.47
C GLN A 36 -24.77 12.87 13.08
N ALA A 37 -25.73 12.43 13.86
CA ALA A 37 -25.74 11.07 14.43
C ALA A 37 -26.34 10.06 13.45
N GLN A 38 -27.29 10.47 12.61
CA GLN A 38 -27.87 9.60 11.58
C GLN A 38 -26.92 9.31 10.42
N THR A 39 -26.09 10.25 10.02
CA THR A 39 -25.04 10.02 8.99
C THR A 39 -23.93 9.08 9.45
N ARG A 40 -23.70 8.91 10.75
CA ARG A 40 -22.75 7.91 11.26
C ARG A 40 -23.32 6.49 11.34
N SER A 41 -24.63 6.32 11.47
CA SER A 41 -25.24 4.98 11.56
C SER A 41 -25.59 4.37 10.18
N GLU A 42 -25.72 5.18 9.14
CA GLU A 42 -25.94 4.71 7.76
C GLU A 42 -24.67 4.22 7.05
N LEU A 43 -23.49 4.45 7.64
CA LEU A 43 -22.22 3.94 7.16
C LEU A 43 -21.89 2.51 7.66
N SER A 44 -22.75 1.87 8.41
CA SER A 44 -22.72 0.41 8.60
C SER A 44 -23.17 -0.26 7.30
N ARG A 45 -22.34 -0.12 6.27
CA ARG A 45 -22.51 -0.78 4.98
C ARG A 45 -22.54 -2.27 5.26
N THR A 46 -23.60 -2.92 4.81
CA THR A 46 -23.77 -4.35 5.00
C THR A 46 -22.59 -5.06 4.34
N THR A 47 -21.68 -5.62 5.14
CA THR A 47 -20.61 -6.45 4.64
C THR A 47 -20.96 -7.90 4.94
N PHE A 48 -21.12 -8.67 3.90
CA PHE A 48 -21.39 -10.09 3.96
C PHE A 48 -20.11 -10.88 3.78
N GLU A 49 -19.91 -11.92 4.59
CA GLU A 49 -18.75 -12.82 4.53
C GLU A 49 -19.21 -14.27 4.52
N THR A 50 -18.64 -15.05 3.64
CA THR A 50 -18.81 -16.52 3.63
C THR A 50 -17.57 -17.21 3.10
N THR A 51 -17.51 -18.54 3.28
CA THR A 51 -16.50 -19.39 2.64
C THR A 51 -17.23 -20.49 1.89
N LEU A 52 -16.95 -20.62 0.59
CA LEU A 52 -17.52 -21.69 -0.22
C LEU A 52 -16.97 -23.06 0.19
N SER A 53 -17.63 -24.13 -0.21
CA SER A 53 -17.23 -25.52 0.09
C SER A 53 -15.82 -25.86 -0.40
N ASN A 54 -15.34 -25.20 -1.46
CA ASN A 54 -14.00 -25.35 -2.00
C ASN A 54 -12.94 -24.47 -1.30
N GLY A 55 -13.32 -23.76 -0.22
CA GLY A 55 -12.41 -22.93 0.58
C GLY A 55 -12.23 -21.49 0.10
N LEU A 56 -12.88 -21.05 -0.98
CA LEU A 56 -12.84 -19.65 -1.41
C LEU A 56 -13.53 -18.76 -0.37
N LYS A 57 -12.78 -17.87 0.25
CA LYS A 57 -13.34 -16.82 1.11
C LYS A 57 -13.91 -15.72 0.25
N VAL A 58 -15.16 -15.33 0.50
CA VAL A 58 -15.91 -14.31 -0.25
C VAL A 58 -16.34 -13.22 0.71
N ILE A 59 -16.01 -11.97 0.37
CA ILE A 59 -16.42 -10.78 1.12
C ILE A 59 -17.12 -9.84 0.15
N ILE A 60 -18.37 -9.50 0.44
CA ILE A 60 -19.20 -8.63 -0.38
C ILE A 60 -19.59 -7.43 0.46
N ARG A 61 -19.30 -6.23 -0.03
CA ARG A 61 -19.69 -4.96 0.61
C ARG A 61 -20.56 -4.15 -0.33
N GLU A 62 -21.78 -3.90 0.08
CA GLU A 62 -22.74 -3.13 -0.70
C GLU A 62 -22.40 -1.64 -0.66
N ASP A 63 -22.32 -1.01 -1.84
CA ASP A 63 -22.12 0.42 -1.99
C ASP A 63 -22.89 0.94 -3.22
N HIS A 64 -24.06 1.48 -3.00
CA HIS A 64 -24.99 1.88 -4.07
C HIS A 64 -24.79 3.31 -4.59
N ARG A 65 -23.71 3.99 -4.20
CA ARG A 65 -23.45 5.40 -4.58
C ARG A 65 -23.15 5.59 -6.06
N ALA A 66 -22.62 4.57 -6.73
CA ALA A 66 -22.33 4.57 -8.16
C ALA A 66 -22.74 3.24 -8.80
N PRO A 67 -23.18 3.21 -10.08
CA PRO A 67 -23.62 1.99 -10.77
C PRO A 67 -22.43 1.11 -11.20
N MET A 68 -21.44 0.98 -10.35
CA MET A 68 -20.19 0.25 -10.60
C MET A 68 -19.97 -0.85 -9.57
N VAL A 69 -19.25 -1.89 -9.96
CA VAL A 69 -18.82 -2.98 -9.06
C VAL A 69 -17.32 -3.21 -9.25
N MET A 70 -16.58 -3.17 -8.15
CA MET A 70 -15.18 -3.57 -8.05
C MET A 70 -15.13 -5.03 -7.62
N THR A 71 -14.45 -5.86 -8.38
CA THR A 71 -14.15 -7.26 -8.06
C THR A 71 -12.65 -7.43 -7.94
N GLN A 72 -12.17 -7.99 -6.83
CA GLN A 72 -10.76 -8.25 -6.60
C GLN A 72 -10.57 -9.69 -6.12
N ILE A 73 -9.63 -10.41 -6.74
CA ILE A 73 -9.16 -11.68 -6.21
C ILE A 73 -7.74 -11.54 -5.69
N TRP A 74 -7.50 -12.07 -4.50
CA TRP A 74 -6.25 -11.97 -3.76
C TRP A 74 -5.73 -13.39 -3.50
N TYR A 75 -4.66 -13.76 -4.20
CA TYR A 75 -3.96 -15.03 -3.94
C TYR A 75 -2.93 -14.83 -2.84
N LYS A 76 -2.96 -15.71 -1.82
CA LYS A 76 -2.03 -15.69 -0.68
C LYS A 76 -0.66 -16.23 -1.08
N VAL A 77 -0.02 -15.60 -2.05
CA VAL A 77 1.31 -15.94 -2.57
C VAL A 77 1.96 -14.72 -3.21
N GLY A 78 3.22 -14.47 -2.91
CA GLY A 78 4.01 -13.39 -3.46
C GLY A 78 5.51 -13.71 -3.41
N SER A 79 6.36 -12.70 -3.59
CA SER A 79 7.81 -12.93 -3.67
C SER A 79 8.42 -13.50 -2.40
N SER A 80 7.81 -13.32 -1.22
CA SER A 80 8.30 -13.94 0.02
C SER A 80 8.13 -15.46 0.06
N ASP A 81 7.28 -16.02 -0.78
CA ASP A 81 7.02 -17.45 -0.85
C ASP A 81 7.93 -18.15 -1.89
N GLU A 82 8.68 -17.36 -2.68
CA GLU A 82 9.63 -17.84 -3.66
C GLU A 82 10.94 -18.31 -3.03
N SER A 83 11.62 -19.25 -3.68
CA SER A 83 12.90 -19.77 -3.19
C SER A 83 13.80 -20.27 -4.33
N GLY A 84 15.09 -20.40 -4.04
CA GLY A 84 16.05 -20.98 -4.99
C GLY A 84 16.24 -20.14 -6.25
N ASN A 85 16.17 -20.80 -7.42
CA ASN A 85 16.48 -20.20 -8.72
C ASN A 85 15.27 -19.61 -9.45
N ILE A 86 14.11 -19.54 -8.81
CA ILE A 86 12.86 -19.09 -9.43
C ILE A 86 12.34 -17.75 -8.86
N LEU A 87 13.22 -16.95 -8.25
CA LEU A 87 12.83 -15.62 -7.76
C LEU A 87 12.31 -14.76 -8.93
N GLY A 88 11.11 -14.20 -8.76
CA GLY A 88 10.37 -13.46 -9.78
C GLY A 88 9.28 -14.29 -10.47
N VAL A 89 9.09 -15.58 -10.12
CA VAL A 89 8.09 -16.45 -10.74
C VAL A 89 6.66 -15.97 -10.49
N SER A 90 6.37 -15.38 -9.31
CA SER A 90 5.05 -14.81 -9.01
C SER A 90 4.71 -13.67 -9.96
N HIS A 91 5.65 -12.77 -10.22
CA HIS A 91 5.49 -11.66 -11.14
C HIS A 91 5.44 -12.13 -12.60
N ALA A 92 6.26 -13.11 -12.98
CA ALA A 92 6.19 -13.72 -14.30
C ALA A 92 4.83 -14.40 -14.55
N LEU A 93 4.26 -15.08 -13.54
CA LEU A 93 2.91 -15.64 -13.64
C LEU A 93 1.85 -14.55 -13.73
N GLU A 94 1.98 -13.44 -13.00
CA GLU A 94 1.06 -12.30 -13.11
C GLU A 94 0.92 -11.85 -14.56
N HIS A 95 2.03 -11.65 -15.28
CA HIS A 95 2.04 -11.32 -16.69
C HIS A 95 1.35 -12.39 -17.54
N MET A 96 1.66 -13.66 -17.29
CA MET A 96 1.09 -14.78 -18.03
C MET A 96 -0.43 -14.92 -17.82
N MET A 97 -0.99 -14.44 -16.71
CA MET A 97 -2.43 -14.47 -16.41
C MET A 97 -3.27 -13.65 -17.40
N PHE A 98 -2.66 -12.79 -18.20
CA PHE A 98 -3.31 -12.02 -19.25
C PHE A 98 -3.20 -12.64 -20.66
N LYS A 99 -2.52 -13.80 -20.80
CA LYS A 99 -2.29 -14.45 -22.11
C LYS A 99 -3.42 -15.39 -22.56
N GLY A 100 -4.49 -15.46 -21.76
CA GLY A 100 -5.77 -16.06 -22.12
C GLY A 100 -5.96 -17.52 -21.74
N THR A 101 -7.17 -17.96 -21.99
CA THR A 101 -7.69 -19.32 -21.79
C THR A 101 -8.20 -19.88 -23.12
N HIS A 102 -8.73 -21.10 -23.14
CA HIS A 102 -9.43 -21.60 -24.32
C HIS A 102 -10.70 -20.80 -24.63
N LYS A 103 -11.40 -20.30 -23.60
CA LYS A 103 -12.64 -19.54 -23.72
C LYS A 103 -12.39 -18.09 -24.11
N VAL A 104 -11.32 -17.49 -23.57
CA VAL A 104 -10.94 -16.09 -23.77
C VAL A 104 -9.47 -16.05 -24.20
N PRO A 105 -9.19 -16.32 -25.50
CA PRO A 105 -7.82 -16.50 -25.97
C PRO A 105 -7.08 -15.17 -26.11
N ASN A 106 -5.77 -15.23 -25.97
CA ASN A 106 -4.84 -14.09 -26.18
C ASN A 106 -5.23 -12.85 -25.33
N ASP A 107 -5.18 -11.66 -25.95
CA ASP A 107 -5.49 -10.38 -25.29
C ASP A 107 -7.00 -10.06 -25.24
N GLU A 108 -7.84 -11.05 -25.53
CA GLU A 108 -9.30 -10.89 -25.56
C GLU A 108 -9.87 -10.42 -24.22
N PHE A 109 -9.28 -10.83 -23.10
CA PHE A 109 -9.64 -10.36 -21.76
C PHE A 109 -9.55 -8.82 -21.66
N THR A 110 -8.45 -8.24 -22.10
CA THR A 110 -8.23 -6.79 -22.13
C THR A 110 -9.17 -6.09 -23.11
N ARG A 111 -9.40 -6.72 -24.28
CA ARG A 111 -10.30 -6.18 -25.31
C ARG A 111 -11.74 -6.13 -24.83
N LEU A 112 -12.24 -7.20 -24.22
CA LEU A 112 -13.59 -7.27 -23.65
C LEU A 112 -13.76 -6.21 -22.56
N SER A 113 -12.77 -6.06 -21.68
CA SER A 113 -12.83 -5.05 -20.62
C SER A 113 -13.05 -3.64 -21.17
N ARG A 114 -12.32 -3.27 -22.21
CA ARG A 114 -12.49 -1.94 -22.84
C ARG A 114 -13.86 -1.78 -23.51
N ILE A 115 -14.35 -2.79 -24.22
CA ILE A 115 -15.65 -2.73 -24.91
C ILE A 115 -16.80 -2.53 -23.92
N TYR A 116 -16.74 -3.20 -22.78
CA TYR A 116 -17.77 -3.14 -21.75
C TYR A 116 -17.55 -2.03 -20.70
N GLY A 117 -16.68 -1.07 -21.00
CA GLY A 117 -16.44 0.10 -20.16
C GLY A 117 -15.79 -0.22 -18.82
N GLY A 118 -15.08 -1.33 -18.75
CA GLY A 118 -14.35 -1.76 -17.56
C GLY A 118 -12.87 -1.38 -17.58
N SER A 119 -12.24 -1.53 -16.43
CA SER A 119 -10.79 -1.48 -16.28
C SER A 119 -10.31 -2.70 -15.50
N ILE A 120 -9.17 -3.23 -15.90
CA ILE A 120 -8.54 -4.39 -15.28
C ILE A 120 -7.08 -4.10 -15.03
N ASN A 121 -6.54 -4.66 -13.96
CA ASN A 121 -5.10 -4.67 -13.72
C ASN A 121 -4.75 -5.77 -12.71
N ALA A 122 -3.46 -5.92 -12.43
CA ALA A 122 -2.93 -6.79 -11.41
C ALA A 122 -1.71 -6.15 -10.74
N ALA A 123 -1.30 -6.72 -9.62
CA ALA A 123 -0.05 -6.37 -8.98
C ALA A 123 0.43 -7.52 -8.10
N THR A 124 1.70 -7.85 -8.21
CA THR A 124 2.40 -8.78 -7.31
C THR A 124 3.11 -7.98 -6.22
N PHE A 125 2.97 -8.45 -5.00
CA PHE A 125 3.60 -7.90 -3.81
C PHE A 125 4.41 -8.98 -3.09
N THR A 126 5.00 -8.60 -1.99
CA THR A 126 5.82 -9.52 -1.19
C THR A 126 4.98 -10.68 -0.63
N ASN A 127 3.75 -10.42 -0.17
CA ASN A 127 2.90 -11.42 0.50
C ASN A 127 1.75 -11.96 -0.35
N TYR A 128 1.42 -11.32 -1.46
CA TYR A 128 0.24 -11.66 -2.24
C TYR A 128 0.36 -11.22 -3.68
N THR A 129 -0.49 -11.79 -4.53
CA THR A 129 -0.76 -11.31 -5.89
C THR A 129 -2.25 -11.00 -6.00
N ASN A 130 -2.56 -9.82 -6.49
CA ASN A 130 -3.93 -9.30 -6.57
C ASN A 130 -4.29 -8.99 -8.02
N TYR A 131 -5.49 -9.41 -8.43
CA TYR A 131 -6.11 -9.07 -9.70
C TYR A 131 -7.41 -8.34 -9.44
N TYR A 132 -7.67 -7.26 -10.15
CA TYR A 132 -8.85 -6.45 -9.94
C TYR A 132 -9.50 -5.99 -11.23
N GLN A 133 -10.82 -5.88 -11.16
CA GLN A 133 -11.69 -5.52 -12.27
C GLN A 133 -12.75 -4.55 -11.77
N LEU A 134 -12.92 -3.44 -12.48
CA LEU A 134 -13.99 -2.46 -12.24
C LEU A 134 -14.90 -2.44 -13.46
N TYR A 135 -16.19 -2.73 -13.25
CA TYR A 135 -17.18 -2.72 -14.33
C TYR A 135 -18.48 -2.01 -13.91
N PRO A 136 -19.25 -1.49 -14.89
CA PRO A 136 -20.66 -1.20 -14.66
C PRO A 136 -21.40 -2.46 -14.13
N LYS A 137 -22.35 -2.27 -13.21
CA LYS A 137 -23.11 -3.35 -12.54
C LYS A 137 -23.63 -4.43 -13.52
N ALA A 138 -24.08 -4.01 -14.70
CA ALA A 138 -24.61 -4.93 -15.73
C ALA A 138 -23.61 -6.01 -16.17
N TYR A 139 -22.30 -5.75 -16.07
CA TYR A 139 -21.23 -6.65 -16.49
C TYR A 139 -20.54 -7.37 -15.35
N PHE A 140 -21.05 -7.27 -14.13
CA PHE A 140 -20.54 -7.98 -12.97
C PHE A 140 -20.48 -9.51 -13.17
N PRO A 141 -21.51 -10.18 -13.73
CA PRO A 141 -21.42 -11.64 -14.00
C PRO A 141 -20.27 -11.98 -14.97
N MET A 142 -20.00 -11.14 -15.96
CA MET A 142 -18.88 -11.33 -16.88
C MET A 142 -17.53 -11.22 -16.16
N ALA A 143 -17.39 -10.27 -15.22
CA ALA A 143 -16.15 -10.14 -14.44
C ALA A 143 -15.86 -11.41 -13.64
N LEU A 144 -16.87 -12.03 -13.02
CA LEU A 144 -16.74 -13.30 -12.30
C LEU A 144 -16.42 -14.47 -13.24
N GLU A 145 -17.05 -14.51 -14.40
CA GLU A 145 -16.82 -15.55 -15.41
C GLU A 145 -15.37 -15.51 -15.92
N LEU A 146 -14.87 -14.33 -16.27
CA LEU A 146 -13.49 -14.12 -16.72
C LEU A 146 -12.48 -14.52 -15.62
N GLU A 147 -12.74 -14.15 -14.37
CA GLU A 147 -11.84 -14.43 -13.26
C GLU A 147 -11.80 -15.92 -12.90
N SER A 148 -12.95 -16.57 -12.84
CA SER A 148 -13.05 -18.00 -12.56
C SER A 148 -12.41 -18.85 -13.66
N ASP A 149 -12.55 -18.42 -14.93
CA ASP A 149 -11.95 -19.09 -16.06
C ASP A 149 -10.41 -19.01 -16.02
N ARG A 150 -9.82 -17.83 -15.78
CA ARG A 150 -8.36 -17.74 -15.68
C ARG A 150 -7.79 -18.38 -14.39
N MET A 151 -8.56 -18.49 -13.30
CA MET A 151 -8.15 -19.27 -12.13
C MET A 151 -7.99 -20.76 -12.44
N SER A 152 -8.79 -21.29 -13.37
CA SER A 152 -8.90 -22.73 -13.62
C SER A 152 -8.25 -23.19 -14.92
N ASN A 153 -8.31 -22.38 -15.97
CA ASN A 153 -8.10 -22.77 -17.36
C ASN A 153 -7.03 -21.94 -18.08
N LEU A 154 -6.14 -21.29 -17.33
CA LEU A 154 -5.06 -20.47 -17.92
C LEU A 154 -4.21 -21.31 -18.88
N LEU A 155 -4.00 -20.80 -20.09
CA LEU A 155 -3.13 -21.39 -21.10
C LEU A 155 -1.69 -20.90 -20.91
N LEU A 156 -0.87 -21.74 -20.33
CA LEU A 156 0.56 -21.48 -20.19
C LEU A 156 1.29 -22.16 -21.36
N ARG A 157 1.46 -21.41 -22.47
CA ARG A 157 2.08 -21.87 -23.73
C ARG A 157 3.49 -21.31 -23.87
N GLN A 158 4.39 -22.08 -24.46
CA GLN A 158 5.78 -21.66 -24.66
C GLN A 158 5.88 -20.40 -25.53
N GLN A 159 5.07 -20.32 -26.57
CA GLN A 159 5.03 -19.18 -27.49
C GLN A 159 4.60 -17.85 -26.83
N ASP A 160 3.88 -17.90 -25.71
CA ASP A 160 3.46 -16.71 -24.95
C ASP A 160 4.49 -16.39 -23.84
N PHE A 161 5.10 -17.43 -23.26
CA PHE A 161 6.07 -17.29 -22.18
C PHE A 161 7.39 -16.67 -22.65
N GLU A 162 7.95 -17.13 -23.79
CA GLU A 162 9.25 -16.66 -24.27
C GLU A 162 9.32 -15.14 -24.55
N PRO A 163 8.33 -14.51 -25.17
CA PRO A 163 8.33 -13.06 -25.28
C PRO A 163 8.04 -12.37 -23.94
N GLU A 164 7.17 -12.94 -23.10
CA GLU A 164 6.72 -12.28 -21.88
C GLU A 164 7.81 -12.25 -20.80
N ILE A 165 8.58 -13.32 -20.65
CA ILE A 165 9.71 -13.29 -19.70
C ILE A 165 10.75 -12.24 -20.11
N LYS A 166 10.92 -11.95 -21.40
CA LYS A 166 11.78 -10.86 -21.87
C LYS A 166 11.22 -9.48 -21.52
N VAL A 167 9.89 -9.32 -21.55
CA VAL A 167 9.22 -8.10 -21.08
C VAL A 167 9.49 -7.89 -19.59
N VAL A 168 9.34 -8.94 -18.78
CA VAL A 168 9.67 -8.88 -17.33
C VAL A 168 11.15 -8.53 -17.09
N MET A 169 12.06 -9.10 -17.88
CA MET A 169 13.50 -8.79 -17.82
C MET A 169 13.79 -7.34 -18.20
N GLU A 170 13.09 -6.80 -19.21
CA GLU A 170 13.24 -5.40 -19.61
C GLU A 170 12.68 -4.45 -18.53
N GLU A 171 11.55 -4.80 -17.94
CA GLU A 171 10.99 -4.07 -16.79
C GLU A 171 11.96 -4.07 -15.60
N ARG A 172 12.62 -5.21 -15.33
CA ARG A 172 13.68 -5.30 -14.32
C ARG A 172 14.81 -4.33 -14.62
N ARG A 173 15.29 -4.26 -15.88
CA ARG A 173 16.33 -3.30 -16.26
C ARG A 173 15.89 -1.87 -15.98
N GLN A 174 14.74 -1.47 -16.51
CA GLN A 174 14.25 -0.09 -16.40
C GLN A 174 13.97 0.33 -14.94
N ARG A 175 13.37 -0.55 -14.15
CA ARG A 175 12.98 -0.22 -12.76
C ARG A 175 14.13 -0.32 -11.77
N THR A 176 15.08 -1.21 -12.02
CA THR A 176 16.11 -1.52 -11.02
C THR A 176 17.53 -1.44 -11.58
N ASP A 177 17.86 -2.18 -12.66
CA ASP A 177 19.26 -2.34 -13.07
C ASP A 177 19.85 -1.05 -13.67
N ASP A 178 19.02 -0.24 -14.34
CA ASP A 178 19.41 1.07 -14.89
C ASP A 178 19.16 2.21 -13.88
N ASN A 179 18.69 1.91 -12.68
CA ASN A 179 18.42 2.87 -11.62
C ASN A 179 19.35 2.66 -10.42
N PRO A 180 20.42 3.45 -10.28
CA PRO A 180 21.40 3.29 -9.21
C PRO A 180 20.82 3.35 -7.79
N ARG A 181 19.79 4.17 -7.57
CA ARG A 181 19.10 4.24 -6.28
C ARG A 181 18.32 2.97 -5.97
N ALA A 182 17.61 2.44 -6.96
CA ALA A 182 16.85 1.20 -6.80
C ALA A 182 17.78 0.00 -6.55
N GLN A 183 18.90 -0.09 -7.26
CA GLN A 183 19.93 -1.10 -7.02
C GLN A 183 20.52 -1.01 -5.60
N ALA A 184 20.86 0.20 -5.16
CA ALA A 184 21.41 0.42 -3.82
C ALA A 184 20.39 0.04 -2.74
N PHE A 185 19.10 0.41 -2.93
CA PHE A 185 18.04 0.04 -2.01
C PHE A 185 17.76 -1.48 -1.98
N GLU A 186 17.82 -2.15 -3.13
CA GLU A 186 17.71 -3.61 -3.19
C GLU A 186 18.80 -4.30 -2.38
N ARG A 187 20.07 -3.86 -2.53
CA ARG A 187 21.20 -4.35 -1.72
C ARG A 187 20.99 -4.05 -0.23
N PHE A 188 20.49 -2.86 0.08
CA PHE A 188 20.20 -2.44 1.46
C PHE A 188 19.14 -3.32 2.13
N LYS A 189 18.13 -3.79 1.39
CA LYS A 189 17.13 -4.74 1.91
C LYS A 189 17.76 -6.03 2.43
N TRP A 190 18.87 -6.49 1.86
CA TRP A 190 19.55 -7.69 2.34
C TRP A 190 20.16 -7.54 3.73
N ILE A 191 20.64 -6.37 4.08
CA ILE A 191 21.14 -6.11 5.44
C ILE A 191 20.02 -5.69 6.39
N SER A 192 18.90 -5.15 5.86
CA SER A 192 17.74 -4.78 6.67
C SER A 192 16.88 -5.99 7.06
N TYR A 193 16.86 -7.03 6.22
CA TYR A 193 16.17 -8.30 6.43
C TYR A 193 17.15 -9.49 6.27
N PRO A 194 18.10 -9.71 7.20
CA PRO A 194 19.12 -10.75 7.03
C PRO A 194 18.55 -12.17 6.91
N THR A 195 17.44 -12.48 7.57
CA THR A 195 16.83 -13.81 7.60
C THR A 195 15.48 -13.88 6.91
N SER A 196 14.66 -12.84 7.00
CA SER A 196 13.33 -12.79 6.41
C SER A 196 13.38 -12.83 4.87
N HIS A 197 12.45 -13.57 4.28
CA HIS A 197 12.23 -13.59 2.83
C HIS A 197 11.77 -12.23 2.26
N TYR A 198 11.47 -11.25 3.08
CA TYR A 198 11.14 -9.87 2.64
C TYR A 198 12.29 -9.14 1.96
N ARG A 199 13.52 -9.65 2.08
CA ARG A 199 14.66 -9.13 1.29
C ARG A 199 14.53 -9.38 -0.20
N GLN A 200 13.76 -10.38 -0.63
CA GLN A 200 13.62 -10.75 -2.04
C GLN A 200 12.93 -9.66 -2.85
N PRO A 201 13.46 -9.27 -4.02
CA PRO A 201 12.78 -8.35 -4.92
C PRO A 201 11.58 -9.04 -5.58
N VAL A 202 10.46 -8.33 -5.66
CA VAL A 202 9.22 -8.86 -6.25
C VAL A 202 9.42 -9.28 -7.71
N ILE A 203 10.17 -8.48 -8.47
CA ILE A 203 10.45 -8.76 -9.90
C ILE A 203 11.51 -9.86 -10.09
N GLY A 204 12.15 -10.33 -9.02
CA GLY A 204 13.27 -11.27 -9.11
C GLY A 204 14.60 -10.61 -9.49
N HIS A 205 15.65 -11.42 -9.65
CA HIS A 205 16.96 -10.98 -10.13
C HIS A 205 17.15 -11.38 -11.59
N MET A 206 17.93 -10.64 -12.37
CA MET A 206 18.20 -10.99 -13.77
C MET A 206 18.68 -12.42 -13.94
N LYS A 207 19.53 -12.90 -13.02
CA LYS A 207 20.03 -14.29 -13.02
C LYS A 207 18.88 -15.31 -12.87
N THR A 208 17.95 -15.06 -11.94
CA THR A 208 16.81 -15.99 -11.71
C THR A 208 15.79 -15.91 -12.84
N LEU A 209 15.51 -14.72 -13.37
CA LEU A 209 14.63 -14.52 -14.52
C LEU A 209 15.12 -15.29 -15.75
N ASN A 210 16.43 -15.29 -16.01
CA ASN A 210 17.03 -16.09 -17.09
C ASN A 210 16.88 -17.61 -16.88
N ASN A 211 16.72 -18.08 -15.65
CA ASN A 211 16.61 -19.50 -15.31
C ASN A 211 15.17 -20.01 -15.25
N ILE A 212 14.18 -19.12 -15.02
CA ILE A 212 12.77 -19.51 -14.95
C ILE A 212 12.36 -20.15 -16.29
N GLN A 213 11.75 -21.33 -16.17
CA GLN A 213 11.19 -22.08 -17.28
C GLN A 213 9.66 -22.08 -17.22
N LEU A 214 9.01 -22.31 -18.33
CA LEU A 214 7.53 -22.43 -18.38
C LEU A 214 7.00 -23.46 -17.36
N ASN A 215 7.73 -24.54 -17.12
CA ASN A 215 7.34 -25.55 -16.14
C ASN A 215 7.34 -25.03 -14.70
N ASP A 216 8.20 -24.07 -14.36
CA ASP A 216 8.21 -23.43 -13.05
C ASP A 216 6.95 -22.57 -12.87
N VAL A 217 6.58 -21.80 -13.91
CA VAL A 217 5.35 -21.01 -13.93
C VAL A 217 4.11 -21.88 -13.84
N LYS A 218 4.06 -23.00 -14.60
CA LYS A 218 2.98 -24.00 -14.54
C LYS A 218 2.85 -24.62 -13.13
N LYS A 219 4.00 -24.96 -12.54
CA LYS A 219 4.02 -25.48 -11.16
C LYS A 219 3.51 -24.44 -10.18
N TRP A 220 3.97 -23.19 -10.29
CA TRP A 220 3.56 -22.07 -9.43
C TRP A 220 2.05 -21.82 -9.51
N TYR A 221 1.49 -21.79 -10.72
CA TYR A 221 0.06 -21.64 -10.96
C TYR A 221 -0.73 -22.80 -10.33
N ARG A 222 -0.31 -24.05 -10.56
CA ARG A 222 -0.98 -25.24 -10.00
C ARG A 222 -0.97 -25.25 -8.47
N ASP A 223 0.14 -24.86 -7.86
CA ASP A 223 0.38 -24.98 -6.42
C ASP A 223 -0.32 -23.86 -5.63
N TRP A 224 -0.47 -22.68 -6.21
CA TRP A 224 -0.90 -21.49 -5.47
C TRP A 224 -2.23 -20.88 -5.94
N TYR A 225 -2.62 -21.03 -7.21
CA TYR A 225 -3.80 -20.39 -7.78
C TYR A 225 -5.02 -21.32 -7.70
N SER A 226 -5.60 -21.37 -6.50
CA SER A 226 -6.76 -22.22 -6.19
C SER A 226 -7.72 -21.50 -5.25
N PRO A 227 -9.02 -21.88 -5.21
CA PRO A 227 -10.03 -21.22 -4.38
C PRO A 227 -9.65 -21.14 -2.90
N ASN A 228 -9.15 -22.22 -2.33
CA ASN A 228 -8.77 -22.28 -0.92
C ASN A 228 -7.53 -21.45 -0.53
N ASN A 229 -6.79 -20.96 -1.52
CA ASN A 229 -5.67 -20.01 -1.32
C ASN A 229 -6.03 -18.59 -1.78
N ALA A 230 -7.31 -18.31 -2.04
CA ALA A 230 -7.76 -17.03 -2.57
C ALA A 230 -8.83 -16.38 -1.66
N ILE A 231 -8.93 -15.07 -1.78
CA ILE A 231 -9.98 -14.25 -1.19
C ILE A 231 -10.60 -13.42 -2.31
N LEU A 232 -11.92 -13.54 -2.48
CA LEU A 232 -12.68 -12.75 -3.43
C LEU A 232 -13.37 -11.61 -2.70
N VAL A 233 -13.04 -10.38 -3.07
CA VAL A 233 -13.62 -9.16 -2.51
C VAL A 233 -14.45 -8.47 -3.59
N ILE A 234 -15.71 -8.18 -3.28
CA ILE A 234 -16.66 -7.51 -4.16
C ILE A 234 -17.19 -6.28 -3.42
N VAL A 235 -17.04 -5.11 -4.03
CA VAL A 235 -17.54 -3.85 -3.47
C VAL A 235 -18.27 -3.07 -4.55
N GLY A 236 -19.50 -2.63 -4.31
CA GLY A 236 -20.20 -1.78 -5.25
C GLY A 236 -21.71 -1.94 -5.25
N ASN A 237 -22.33 -1.50 -6.31
CA ASN A 237 -23.78 -1.49 -6.46
C ASN A 237 -24.34 -2.90 -6.77
N ILE A 238 -24.33 -3.74 -5.76
CA ILE A 238 -24.80 -5.14 -5.85
C ILE A 238 -25.41 -5.56 -4.51
N GLU A 239 -26.49 -6.33 -4.57
CA GLU A 239 -27.07 -6.97 -3.39
C GLU A 239 -26.26 -8.22 -3.02
N SER A 240 -25.94 -8.41 -1.76
CA SER A 240 -25.03 -9.47 -1.28
C SER A 240 -25.52 -10.88 -1.66
N GLU A 241 -26.82 -11.14 -1.55
CA GLU A 241 -27.41 -12.43 -1.90
C GLU A 241 -27.32 -12.72 -3.42
N ALA A 242 -27.63 -11.72 -4.25
CA ALA A 242 -27.50 -11.82 -5.70
C ALA A 242 -26.05 -11.99 -6.14
N ALA A 243 -25.13 -11.27 -5.51
CA ALA A 243 -23.70 -11.42 -5.76
C ALA A 243 -23.20 -12.81 -5.39
N LEU A 244 -23.59 -13.33 -4.22
CA LEU A 244 -23.22 -14.66 -3.77
C LEU A 244 -23.73 -15.76 -4.74
N ALA A 245 -24.95 -15.64 -5.22
CA ALA A 245 -25.49 -16.58 -6.20
C ALA A 245 -24.65 -16.62 -7.49
N GLN A 246 -24.18 -15.45 -7.97
CA GLN A 246 -23.26 -15.39 -9.11
C GLN A 246 -21.88 -15.98 -8.78
N VAL A 247 -21.34 -15.67 -7.61
CA VAL A 247 -20.05 -16.27 -7.17
C VAL A 247 -20.16 -17.79 -7.10
N GLN A 248 -21.21 -18.33 -6.52
CA GLN A 248 -21.45 -19.79 -6.47
C GLN A 248 -21.51 -20.40 -7.86
N LYS A 249 -22.24 -19.77 -8.80
CA LYS A 249 -22.37 -20.24 -10.19
C LYS A 249 -21.01 -20.37 -10.89
N TYR A 250 -20.07 -19.45 -10.67
CA TYR A 250 -18.80 -19.44 -11.40
C TYR A 250 -17.64 -20.10 -10.66
N PHE A 251 -17.66 -20.13 -9.32
CA PHE A 251 -16.51 -20.57 -8.52
C PHE A 251 -16.74 -21.87 -7.75
N ALA A 252 -17.99 -22.29 -7.48
CA ALA A 252 -18.25 -23.41 -6.58
C ALA A 252 -17.67 -24.74 -7.06
N ASP A 253 -17.66 -24.99 -8.36
CA ASP A 253 -17.19 -26.22 -8.97
C ASP A 253 -15.66 -26.25 -9.19
N ILE A 254 -14.95 -25.16 -8.93
CA ILE A 254 -13.49 -25.15 -9.02
C ILE A 254 -12.91 -25.90 -7.82
N PRO A 255 -12.11 -26.96 -8.04
CA PRO A 255 -11.65 -27.78 -6.94
C PRO A 255 -10.59 -27.07 -6.09
N ALA A 256 -10.65 -27.26 -4.77
CA ALA A 256 -9.55 -26.94 -3.87
C ALA A 256 -8.30 -27.76 -4.23
N ARG A 257 -7.13 -27.20 -3.95
CA ARG A 257 -5.85 -27.86 -4.19
C ARG A 257 -4.99 -27.85 -2.93
N LEU A 258 -4.07 -28.79 -2.83
CA LEU A 258 -3.07 -28.78 -1.76
C LEU A 258 -2.11 -27.60 -2.00
N THR A 259 -2.13 -26.64 -1.08
CA THR A 259 -1.28 -25.46 -1.15
C THR A 259 0.00 -25.70 -0.34
N PRO A 260 1.18 -25.34 -0.84
CA PRO A 260 2.43 -25.42 -0.08
C PRO A 260 2.38 -24.57 1.19
N ALA A 261 3.20 -24.92 2.18
CA ALA A 261 3.42 -24.05 3.33
C ALA A 261 4.12 -22.75 2.88
N ARG A 262 3.69 -21.62 3.44
CA ARG A 262 4.31 -20.31 3.17
C ARG A 262 5.63 -20.17 3.93
N ASN A 263 6.58 -19.48 3.32
CA ASN A 263 7.86 -19.19 3.97
C ASN A 263 7.68 -18.29 5.20
N ASP A 264 8.58 -18.45 6.18
CA ASP A 264 8.67 -17.55 7.31
C ASP A 264 9.15 -16.16 6.86
N VAL A 265 8.53 -15.14 7.41
CA VAL A 265 8.82 -13.73 7.12
C VAL A 265 9.14 -12.93 8.39
N LEU A 266 9.37 -13.64 9.49
CA LEU A 266 9.84 -13.03 10.74
C LEU A 266 11.34 -12.74 10.65
N GLU A 267 11.76 -11.78 11.45
CA GLU A 267 13.16 -11.42 11.58
C GLU A 267 13.64 -11.67 13.01
N PHE A 268 14.91 -11.96 13.20
CA PHE A 268 15.47 -12.09 14.54
C PHE A 268 15.45 -10.76 15.28
N GLU A 269 15.25 -10.81 16.59
CA GLU A 269 15.32 -9.64 17.44
C GLU A 269 16.80 -9.24 17.67
N ARG A 270 17.06 -7.93 17.74
CA ARG A 270 18.39 -7.35 18.08
C ARG A 270 19.53 -7.84 17.18
N LEU A 271 19.38 -7.61 15.88
CA LEU A 271 20.35 -8.02 14.86
C LEU A 271 21.72 -7.34 14.96
N GLY A 272 21.84 -6.28 15.75
CA GLY A 272 23.01 -5.40 15.78
C GLY A 272 22.94 -4.29 14.72
N TYR A 273 23.71 -3.22 14.91
CA TYR A 273 23.80 -2.13 13.94
C TYR A 273 24.43 -2.62 12.62
N ARG A 274 23.78 -2.29 11.52
CA ARG A 274 24.23 -2.66 10.18
C ARG A 274 24.40 -1.40 9.34
N HIS A 275 25.51 -1.30 8.64
CA HIS A 275 25.85 -0.15 7.83
C HIS A 275 26.38 -0.59 6.46
N MET A 276 25.98 0.15 5.42
CA MET A 276 26.44 -0.07 4.06
C MET A 276 26.76 1.28 3.41
N GLU A 277 27.88 1.36 2.69
CA GLU A 277 28.25 2.49 1.86
C GLU A 277 28.32 2.04 0.41
N ILE A 278 27.67 2.80 -0.48
CA ILE A 278 27.68 2.54 -1.92
C ILE A 278 28.02 3.84 -2.65
N ASN A 279 29.07 3.81 -3.46
CA ASN A 279 29.33 4.84 -4.45
C ASN A 279 28.74 4.38 -5.79
N SER A 280 27.95 5.23 -6.42
CA SER A 280 27.28 4.89 -7.67
C SER A 280 26.95 6.15 -8.49
N ASN A 281 26.53 5.96 -9.73
CA ASN A 281 26.18 7.05 -10.64
C ASN A 281 24.88 7.75 -10.21
N VAL A 282 24.90 8.39 -9.05
CA VAL A 282 23.82 9.25 -8.55
C VAL A 282 24.28 10.71 -8.58
N GLN A 283 23.36 11.65 -8.80
CA GLN A 283 23.68 13.07 -8.85
C GLN A 283 23.83 13.69 -7.46
N VAL A 284 23.09 13.18 -6.49
CA VAL A 284 23.06 13.70 -5.11
C VAL A 284 23.12 12.52 -4.12
N PRO A 285 23.77 12.71 -2.97
CA PRO A 285 23.82 11.66 -1.94
C PRO A 285 22.43 11.37 -1.39
N ASN A 286 22.22 10.11 -0.98
CA ASN A 286 20.99 9.65 -0.36
C ASN A 286 21.31 8.89 0.94
N LEU A 287 20.55 9.19 1.98
CA LEU A 287 20.58 8.47 3.25
C LEU A 287 19.33 7.61 3.36
N TYR A 288 19.52 6.33 3.72
CA TYR A 288 18.44 5.45 4.12
C TYR A 288 18.72 4.92 5.53
N MET A 289 17.72 4.98 6.39
CA MET A 289 17.74 4.45 7.74
C MET A 289 16.52 3.55 7.91
N THR A 290 16.70 2.33 8.43
CA THR A 290 15.57 1.43 8.71
C THR A 290 15.74 0.78 10.07
N TRP A 291 14.67 0.67 10.84
CA TRP A 291 14.60 -0.11 12.07
C TRP A 291 13.67 -1.30 11.85
N ASN A 292 14.11 -2.49 12.28
CA ASN A 292 13.23 -3.65 12.32
C ASN A 292 12.19 -3.45 13.42
N VAL A 293 10.92 -3.51 13.05
CA VAL A 293 9.78 -3.27 13.92
C VAL A 293 8.69 -4.32 13.68
N LYS A 294 7.75 -4.42 14.61
CA LYS A 294 6.62 -5.34 14.47
C LYS A 294 5.49 -4.73 13.63
N SER A 295 4.70 -5.59 12.98
CA SER A 295 3.42 -5.29 12.36
C SER A 295 2.27 -5.62 13.33
N LEU A 296 1.02 -5.35 12.94
CA LEU A 296 -0.17 -5.82 13.69
C LEU A 296 -0.22 -7.34 13.82
N SER A 297 0.26 -8.06 12.80
CA SER A 297 0.27 -9.53 12.79
C SER A 297 1.34 -10.13 13.70
N THR A 298 2.41 -9.39 14.04
CA THR A 298 3.57 -9.91 14.76
C THR A 298 3.82 -9.25 16.11
N ALA A 299 3.18 -8.11 16.38
CA ALA A 299 3.31 -7.42 17.65
C ALA A 299 2.61 -8.19 18.79
N LYS A 300 3.30 -8.42 19.91
CA LYS A 300 2.69 -8.98 21.13
C LYS A 300 1.61 -8.06 21.69
N ASN A 301 1.81 -6.75 21.56
CA ASN A 301 0.83 -5.72 21.88
C ASN A 301 0.48 -4.97 20.58
N PRO A 302 -0.74 -5.12 20.03
CA PRO A 302 -1.16 -4.43 18.80
C PRO A 302 -1.03 -2.90 18.89
N GLN A 303 -1.09 -2.33 20.11
CA GLN A 303 -0.89 -0.89 20.36
C GLN A 303 0.46 -0.38 19.85
N ASP A 304 1.48 -1.25 19.77
CA ASP A 304 2.79 -0.89 19.22
C ASP A 304 2.70 -0.49 17.75
N ALA A 305 1.95 -1.24 16.96
CA ALA A 305 1.80 -0.95 15.53
C ALA A 305 0.98 0.34 15.28
N TYR A 306 -0.03 0.61 16.12
CA TYR A 306 -0.77 1.87 16.04
C TYR A 306 0.12 3.05 16.45
N ALA A 307 0.90 2.93 17.51
CA ALA A 307 1.84 3.96 17.93
C ALA A 307 2.92 4.22 16.85
N LEU A 308 3.50 3.18 16.23
CA LEU A 308 4.43 3.32 15.09
C LEU A 308 3.79 4.06 13.91
N THR A 309 2.51 3.82 13.62
CA THR A 309 1.78 4.53 12.57
C THR A 309 1.62 6.02 12.89
N ILE A 310 1.33 6.35 14.15
CA ILE A 310 1.25 7.75 14.60
C ILE A 310 2.65 8.39 14.59
N ILE A 311 3.70 7.70 15.02
CA ILE A 311 5.09 8.17 14.91
C ILE A 311 5.46 8.47 13.46
N ARG A 312 5.15 7.57 12.53
CA ARG A 312 5.37 7.81 11.11
C ARG A 312 4.69 9.11 10.66
N SER A 313 3.42 9.31 11.04
CA SER A 313 2.65 10.49 10.68
C SER A 313 3.16 11.77 11.37
N LEU A 314 3.64 11.67 12.60
CA LEU A 314 4.27 12.77 13.34
C LEU A 314 5.56 13.24 12.66
N LEU A 315 6.38 12.30 12.23
CA LEU A 315 7.66 12.58 11.58
C LEU A 315 7.49 13.08 10.15
N ASP A 316 6.55 12.51 9.37
CA ASP A 316 6.30 12.89 7.97
C ASP A 316 4.85 12.66 7.54
N SER A 317 4.03 13.69 7.63
CA SER A 317 2.65 13.69 7.10
C SER A 317 2.27 15.01 6.44
N GLY A 318 3.26 15.71 5.86
CA GLY A 318 3.11 16.99 5.17
C GLY A 318 3.94 18.12 5.80
N ILE A 319 3.73 19.33 5.33
CA ILE A 319 4.61 20.48 5.58
C ILE A 319 4.85 20.78 7.07
N SER A 320 3.90 20.51 7.93
CA SER A 320 4.00 20.74 9.38
C SER A 320 4.44 19.52 10.20
N SER A 321 4.90 18.46 9.57
CA SER A 321 5.48 17.31 10.25
C SER A 321 6.90 17.61 10.74
N ARG A 322 7.34 16.95 11.82
CA ARG A 322 8.56 17.33 12.53
C ARG A 322 9.81 17.35 11.66
N LEU A 323 10.04 16.33 10.85
CA LEU A 323 11.25 16.29 10.01
C LEU A 323 11.20 17.32 8.88
N GLN A 324 10.02 17.53 8.27
CA GLN A 324 9.86 18.56 7.22
C GLN A 324 10.05 19.96 7.79
N ASP A 325 9.45 20.22 8.95
CA ASP A 325 9.53 21.53 9.60
C ASP A 325 10.95 21.83 10.07
N ARG A 326 11.50 20.97 10.92
CA ARG A 326 12.75 21.23 11.63
C ARG A 326 14.00 21.01 10.79
N LEU A 327 14.05 19.94 9.95
CA LEU A 327 15.25 19.58 9.22
C LEU A 327 15.29 20.11 7.78
N VAL A 328 14.12 20.26 7.15
CA VAL A 328 14.06 20.78 5.77
C VAL A 328 13.90 22.30 5.77
N ARG A 329 12.90 22.86 6.49
CA ARG A 329 12.61 24.29 6.42
C ARG A 329 13.46 25.15 7.35
N ASP A 330 13.57 24.77 8.63
CA ASP A 330 14.24 25.61 9.65
C ASP A 330 15.75 25.46 9.58
N ARG A 331 16.27 24.26 9.87
CA ARG A 331 17.70 23.99 9.95
C ARG A 331 18.36 23.79 8.59
N LYS A 332 17.58 23.52 7.54
CA LYS A 332 18.05 23.30 6.16
C LYS A 332 19.17 22.25 6.07
N ILE A 333 19.09 21.22 6.87
CA ILE A 333 20.01 20.07 6.87
C ILE A 333 19.64 19.08 5.75
N LEU A 334 18.33 18.99 5.45
CA LEU A 334 17.82 18.11 4.41
C LEU A 334 17.15 18.95 3.30
N THR A 335 17.23 18.45 2.07
CA THR A 335 16.44 18.95 0.95
C THR A 335 15.08 18.28 0.90
N SER A 336 15.02 17.00 1.26
CA SER A 336 13.77 16.24 1.37
C SER A 336 13.93 15.09 2.36
N VAL A 337 12.82 14.67 2.93
CA VAL A 337 12.74 13.49 3.79
C VAL A 337 11.40 12.79 3.58
N SER A 338 11.40 11.47 3.67
CA SER A 338 10.18 10.66 3.69
C SER A 338 10.28 9.56 4.73
N VAL A 339 9.14 9.22 5.35
CA VAL A 339 9.04 8.19 6.38
C VAL A 339 8.02 7.14 5.96
N SER A 340 8.37 5.86 6.10
CA SER A 340 7.54 4.72 5.74
C SER A 340 7.41 3.72 6.89
N TYR A 341 6.22 3.16 7.01
CA TYR A 341 5.91 2.01 7.86
C TYR A 341 4.62 1.36 7.38
N ASP A 342 4.60 0.05 7.28
CA ASP A 342 3.40 -0.72 6.96
C ASP A 342 2.96 -1.55 8.18
N PRO A 343 1.85 -1.18 8.84
CA PRO A 343 1.34 -1.91 9.99
C PRO A 343 0.66 -3.23 9.62
N TYR A 344 0.28 -3.43 8.35
CA TYR A 344 -0.57 -4.55 7.91
C TYR A 344 0.21 -5.72 7.32
N ASN A 345 1.54 -5.69 7.35
CA ASN A 345 2.36 -6.80 6.88
C ASN A 345 2.08 -8.11 7.61
N ARG A 346 2.15 -9.24 6.89
CA ARG A 346 2.06 -10.59 7.45
C ARG A 346 3.19 -10.89 8.42
N GLY A 347 4.40 -10.43 8.11
CA GLY A 347 5.60 -10.57 8.92
C GLY A 347 6.04 -9.27 9.57
N ASP A 348 7.27 -9.27 10.11
CA ASP A 348 7.88 -8.07 10.66
C ASP A 348 8.05 -6.98 9.59
N SER A 349 7.98 -5.73 10.01
CA SER A 349 8.06 -4.57 9.12
C SER A 349 9.36 -3.79 9.33
N LEU A 350 9.63 -2.86 8.43
CA LEU A 350 10.64 -1.82 8.60
C LEU A 350 9.97 -0.48 8.86
N PHE A 351 10.49 0.23 9.86
CA PHE A 351 10.26 1.67 9.95
C PHE A 351 11.39 2.36 9.22
N GLY A 352 11.12 2.98 8.09
CA GLY A 352 12.12 3.52 7.17
C GLY A 352 12.10 5.04 7.10
N ILE A 353 13.28 5.66 7.06
CA ILE A 353 13.47 7.07 6.76
C ILE A 353 14.44 7.16 5.57
N SER A 354 14.03 7.87 4.52
CA SER A 354 14.85 8.19 3.37
C SER A 354 15.02 9.71 3.28
N ALA A 355 16.25 10.19 3.11
CA ALA A 355 16.55 11.62 3.12
C ALA A 355 17.59 12.01 2.08
N LEU A 356 17.46 13.23 1.55
CA LEU A 356 18.46 13.90 0.74
C LEU A 356 19.10 15.01 1.58
N PRO A 357 20.40 14.93 1.91
CA PRO A 357 21.09 16.02 2.56
C PRO A 357 21.07 17.31 1.72
N ALA A 358 21.07 18.45 2.38
CA ALA A 358 21.26 19.73 1.70
C ALA A 358 22.71 19.89 1.18
N PRO A 359 22.96 20.72 0.17
CA PRO A 359 24.32 20.97 -0.32
C PRO A 359 25.29 21.36 0.81
N GLY A 360 26.42 20.68 0.88
CA GLY A 360 27.45 20.89 1.92
C GLY A 360 27.21 20.11 3.22
N ILE A 361 26.09 19.44 3.39
CA ILE A 361 25.82 18.58 4.56
C ILE A 361 26.24 17.15 4.25
N SER A 362 27.02 16.54 5.12
CA SER A 362 27.43 15.14 5.01
C SER A 362 26.30 14.17 5.35
N LEU A 363 26.40 12.91 4.88
CA LEU A 363 25.44 11.85 5.23
C LEU A 363 25.46 11.56 6.74
N GLN A 364 26.62 11.70 7.39
CA GLN A 364 26.77 11.54 8.84
C GLN A 364 26.01 12.62 9.62
N GLU A 365 26.16 13.90 9.22
CA GLU A 365 25.44 15.02 9.85
C GLU A 365 23.93 14.88 9.64
N ALA A 366 23.49 14.48 8.44
CA ALA A 366 22.08 14.22 8.15
C ALA A 366 21.53 13.04 9.00
N GLN A 367 22.29 11.96 9.13
CA GLN A 367 21.92 10.83 10.00
C GLN A 367 21.79 11.26 11.46
N GLN A 368 22.78 12.01 11.98
CA GLN A 368 22.75 12.46 13.37
C GLN A 368 21.55 13.38 13.62
N ALA A 369 21.28 14.31 12.71
CA ALA A 369 20.13 15.22 12.85
C ALA A 369 18.79 14.47 12.86
N ILE A 370 18.64 13.43 12.03
CA ILE A 370 17.44 12.58 12.04
C ILE A 370 17.38 11.77 13.34
N GLN A 371 18.51 11.21 13.78
CA GLN A 371 18.57 10.43 15.02
C GLN A 371 18.19 11.29 16.24
N ASP A 372 18.66 12.55 16.30
CA ASP A 372 18.30 13.49 17.37
C ASP A 372 16.77 13.70 17.42
N GLU A 373 16.11 13.88 16.27
CA GLU A 373 14.64 14.03 16.21
C GLU A 373 13.89 12.74 16.61
N VAL A 374 14.42 11.58 16.24
CA VAL A 374 13.87 10.28 16.68
C VAL A 374 14.09 10.08 18.18
N ASP A 375 15.23 10.48 18.74
CA ASP A 375 15.52 10.36 20.16
C ASP A 375 14.65 11.28 21.04
N LEU A 376 14.20 12.41 20.49
CA LEU A 376 13.20 13.26 21.17
C LEU A 376 11.86 12.53 21.40
N LEU A 377 11.51 11.51 20.61
CA LEU A 377 10.31 10.69 20.84
C LEU A 377 10.41 9.82 22.09
N LYS A 378 11.62 9.52 22.54
CA LYS A 378 11.90 8.69 23.74
C LYS A 378 11.71 9.48 25.05
N THR A 379 11.68 10.79 24.95
CA THR A 379 11.59 11.72 26.08
C THR A 379 10.23 12.44 26.11
N THR A 380 10.08 13.42 26.98
CA THR A 380 8.81 14.14 27.23
C THR A 380 8.51 15.27 26.24
N ALA A 381 9.22 15.37 25.12
CA ALA A 381 9.11 16.49 24.18
C ALA A 381 7.82 16.53 23.33
N MET A 382 6.76 15.80 23.72
CA MET A 382 5.49 15.71 23.00
C MET A 382 4.31 15.90 23.94
N THR A 383 3.28 16.60 23.48
CA THR A 383 2.02 16.78 24.22
C THR A 383 0.96 15.80 23.69
N GLN A 384 -0.01 15.42 24.54
CA GLN A 384 -1.15 14.61 24.11
C GLN A 384 -1.94 15.33 23.01
N GLN A 385 -2.08 16.65 23.07
CA GLN A 385 -2.75 17.44 22.05
C GLN A 385 -2.10 17.31 20.66
N GLU A 386 -0.77 17.20 20.59
CA GLU A 386 -0.06 16.95 19.33
C GLU A 386 -0.38 15.55 18.77
N VAL A 387 -0.39 14.52 19.64
CA VAL A 387 -0.77 13.16 19.25
C VAL A 387 -2.22 13.12 18.74
N ASP A 388 -3.15 13.71 19.49
CA ASP A 388 -4.58 13.75 19.15
C ASP A 388 -4.81 14.44 17.78
N ARG A 389 -4.13 15.53 17.52
CA ARG A 389 -4.21 16.24 16.24
C ARG A 389 -3.75 15.36 15.07
N ILE A 390 -2.67 14.60 15.26
CA ILE A 390 -2.14 13.71 14.23
C ILE A 390 -3.06 12.51 14.02
N SER A 391 -3.55 11.92 15.12
CA SER A 391 -4.52 10.82 15.07
C SER A 391 -5.79 11.24 14.33
N THR A 392 -6.35 12.40 14.66
CA THR A 392 -7.54 12.95 13.98
C THR A 392 -7.31 13.11 12.47
N ARG A 393 -6.15 13.65 12.08
CA ARG A 393 -5.80 13.80 10.67
C ARG A 393 -5.63 12.45 9.96
N PHE A 394 -4.99 11.49 10.62
CA PHE A 394 -4.82 10.15 10.08
C PHE A 394 -6.17 9.44 9.89
N ILE A 395 -7.05 9.51 10.89
CA ILE A 395 -8.40 8.97 10.85
C ILE A 395 -9.23 9.62 9.72
N SER A 396 -9.14 10.94 9.56
CA SER A 396 -9.81 11.64 8.46
C SER A 396 -9.35 11.10 7.10
N ASN A 397 -8.05 10.92 6.89
CA ASN A 397 -7.51 10.35 5.65
C ASN A 397 -7.97 8.89 5.45
N LEU A 398 -8.04 8.10 6.52
CA LEU A 398 -8.55 6.74 6.49
C LEU A 398 -10.02 6.71 6.05
N ILE A 399 -10.86 7.59 6.60
CA ILE A 399 -12.27 7.72 6.21
C ILE A 399 -12.39 8.13 4.74
N TYR A 400 -11.63 9.14 4.29
CA TYR A 400 -11.63 9.56 2.88
C TYR A 400 -11.16 8.46 1.92
N SER A 401 -10.23 7.62 2.34
CA SER A 401 -9.79 6.47 1.52
C SER A 401 -10.89 5.43 1.27
N GLN A 402 -11.96 5.46 2.06
CA GLN A 402 -13.14 4.61 1.91
C GLN A 402 -14.26 5.25 1.06
N ASP A 403 -14.04 6.45 0.53
CA ASP A 403 -15.06 7.12 -0.30
C ASP A 403 -15.23 6.47 -1.67
N ASP A 404 -14.22 5.80 -2.19
CA ASP A 404 -14.30 5.04 -3.43
C ASP A 404 -14.33 3.52 -3.18
N ILE A 405 -15.01 2.79 -4.08
CA ILE A 405 -15.19 1.33 -3.97
C ILE A 405 -13.86 0.56 -4.16
N ALA A 406 -12.90 1.10 -4.90
CA ALA A 406 -11.60 0.48 -5.10
C ALA A 406 -10.74 0.57 -3.84
N GLY A 407 -10.75 1.73 -3.15
CA GLY A 407 -10.10 1.93 -1.85
C GLY A 407 -10.65 0.99 -0.78
N GLN A 408 -11.98 0.84 -0.71
CA GLN A 408 -12.64 -0.12 0.19
C GLN A 408 -12.22 -1.56 -0.09
N ALA A 409 -12.33 -2.00 -1.35
CA ALA A 409 -11.96 -3.36 -1.76
C ALA A 409 -10.48 -3.65 -1.47
N LYS A 410 -9.61 -2.69 -1.75
CA LYS A 410 -8.17 -2.79 -1.48
C LYS A 410 -7.88 -2.94 0.01
N MET A 411 -8.54 -2.16 0.87
CA MET A 411 -8.33 -2.24 2.32
C MET A 411 -8.80 -3.58 2.88
N ILE A 412 -10.00 -4.03 2.49
CA ILE A 412 -10.55 -5.34 2.86
C ILE A 412 -9.58 -6.46 2.46
N GLY A 413 -9.20 -6.49 1.18
CA GLY A 413 -8.32 -7.54 0.65
C GLY A 413 -6.93 -7.52 1.28
N ASN A 414 -6.35 -6.34 1.50
CA ASN A 414 -5.03 -6.20 2.12
C ASN A 414 -5.02 -6.71 3.59
N LEU A 415 -6.03 -6.39 4.37
CA LEU A 415 -6.14 -6.92 5.73
C LEU A 415 -6.24 -8.44 5.71
N GLU A 416 -7.16 -8.98 4.96
CA GLU A 416 -7.47 -10.41 4.91
C GLU A 416 -6.30 -11.26 4.37
N VAL A 417 -5.62 -10.81 3.32
CA VAL A 417 -4.52 -11.57 2.72
C VAL A 417 -3.29 -11.63 3.62
N ASN A 418 -3.13 -10.66 4.52
CA ASN A 418 -2.08 -10.63 5.52
C ASN A 418 -2.47 -11.30 6.86
N GLY A 419 -3.66 -11.92 6.94
CA GLY A 419 -4.12 -12.65 8.13
C GLY A 419 -4.80 -11.78 9.18
N LEU A 420 -5.15 -10.55 8.84
CA LEU A 420 -5.95 -9.64 9.65
C LEU A 420 -7.42 -9.71 9.21
N SER A 421 -8.35 -9.40 10.11
CA SER A 421 -9.76 -9.32 9.74
C SER A 421 -10.09 -7.99 9.09
N TYR A 422 -10.90 -8.00 8.01
CA TYR A 422 -11.43 -6.77 7.42
C TYR A 422 -12.25 -5.92 8.43
N ARG A 423 -12.81 -6.55 9.46
CA ARG A 423 -13.57 -5.86 10.54
C ARG A 423 -12.71 -4.82 11.28
N LEU A 424 -11.39 -5.04 11.30
CA LEU A 424 -10.43 -4.07 11.83
C LEU A 424 -10.60 -2.69 11.19
N MET A 425 -11.02 -2.63 9.91
CA MET A 425 -11.22 -1.36 9.20
C MET A 425 -12.19 -0.40 9.94
N ASP A 426 -13.24 -0.95 10.55
CA ASP A 426 -14.24 -0.17 11.29
C ASP A 426 -13.76 0.18 12.72
N GLU A 427 -12.78 -0.56 13.25
CA GLU A 427 -12.19 -0.38 14.58
C GLU A 427 -10.98 0.55 14.59
N LEU A 428 -10.28 0.69 13.45
CA LEU A 428 -9.05 1.48 13.33
C LEU A 428 -9.17 2.90 13.89
N PRO A 429 -10.27 3.67 13.68
CA PRO A 429 -10.40 5.01 14.26
C PRO A 429 -10.25 5.00 15.78
N LYS A 430 -10.91 4.07 16.48
CA LYS A 430 -10.84 3.95 17.95
C LYS A 430 -9.44 3.57 18.41
N HIS A 431 -8.76 2.67 17.69
CA HIS A 431 -7.40 2.27 18.03
C HIS A 431 -6.42 3.43 17.89
N PHE A 432 -6.53 4.23 16.84
CA PHE A 432 -5.67 5.41 16.67
C PHE A 432 -5.99 6.53 17.66
N GLU A 433 -7.27 6.73 18.02
CA GLU A 433 -7.68 7.67 19.07
C GLU A 433 -7.13 7.28 20.45
N SER A 434 -6.91 5.99 20.70
CA SER A 434 -6.41 5.48 21.97
C SER A 434 -4.89 5.60 22.15
N VAL A 435 -4.15 6.01 21.12
CA VAL A 435 -2.69 6.15 21.23
C VAL A 435 -2.32 7.30 22.15
N SER A 436 -1.54 7.00 23.17
CA SER A 436 -1.06 7.97 24.14
C SER A 436 0.40 8.39 23.89
N VAL A 437 0.81 9.50 24.51
CA VAL A 437 2.22 9.92 24.55
C VAL A 437 3.09 8.82 25.17
N GLN A 438 2.59 8.13 26.20
CA GLN A 438 3.29 7.03 26.85
C GLN A 438 3.51 5.85 25.90
N ASP A 439 2.54 5.54 25.01
CA ASP A 439 2.71 4.51 23.98
C ASP A 439 3.80 4.91 22.99
N ILE A 440 3.81 6.16 22.53
CA ILE A 440 4.85 6.68 21.64
C ILE A 440 6.23 6.55 22.28
N GLN A 441 6.39 6.99 23.54
CA GLN A 441 7.67 6.89 24.26
C GLN A 441 8.11 5.45 24.47
N ARG A 442 7.20 4.58 24.89
CA ARG A 442 7.47 3.15 25.09
C ARG A 442 7.94 2.48 23.81
N VAL A 443 7.22 2.72 22.72
CA VAL A 443 7.52 2.17 21.40
C VAL A 443 8.82 2.73 20.83
N ALA A 444 9.05 4.04 20.98
CA ALA A 444 10.32 4.66 20.56
C ALA A 444 11.52 4.06 21.30
N ASN A 445 11.41 3.85 22.63
CA ASN A 445 12.46 3.21 23.41
C ASN A 445 12.66 1.73 23.08
N ALA A 446 11.59 1.02 22.70
CA ALA A 446 11.68 -0.41 22.36
C ALA A 446 12.28 -0.67 20.98
N TYR A 447 11.91 0.12 19.98
CA TYR A 447 12.24 -0.18 18.57
C TYR A 447 13.32 0.70 17.96
N PHE A 448 13.40 2.02 18.31
CA PHE A 448 14.41 2.91 17.71
C PHE A 448 15.74 2.84 18.44
N VAL A 449 16.19 1.63 18.67
CA VAL A 449 17.50 1.32 19.28
C VAL A 449 18.52 1.00 18.20
N ARG A 450 19.81 1.19 18.53
CA ARG A 450 20.92 0.97 17.61
C ARG A 450 20.98 -0.47 17.09
N GLU A 451 20.60 -1.43 17.90
CA GLU A 451 20.61 -2.86 17.58
C GLU A 451 19.59 -3.23 16.48
N ASN A 452 18.55 -2.41 16.28
CA ASN A 452 17.55 -2.62 15.23
C ASN A 452 17.82 -1.79 13.97
N LEU A 453 18.82 -0.91 13.99
CA LEU A 453 19.10 0.06 12.93
C LEU A 453 19.96 -0.52 11.83
N SER A 454 19.52 -0.31 10.59
CA SER A 454 20.35 -0.43 9.38
C SER A 454 20.45 0.93 8.70
N THR A 455 21.62 1.28 8.15
CA THR A 455 21.84 2.51 7.41
C THR A 455 22.51 2.24 6.07
N LEU A 456 22.12 3.01 5.05
CA LEU A 456 22.80 3.05 3.75
C LEU A 456 23.20 4.48 3.43
N TYR A 457 24.48 4.68 3.15
CA TYR A 457 25.04 5.88 2.55
C TYR A 457 25.25 5.62 1.06
N LEU A 458 24.42 6.28 0.24
CA LEU A 458 24.57 6.25 -1.21
C LEU A 458 25.16 7.58 -1.66
N SER A 459 26.40 7.56 -2.16
CA SER A 459 27.15 8.73 -2.59
C SER A 459 27.39 8.72 -4.09
N PRO A 460 27.53 9.90 -4.74
CA PRO A 460 28.04 10.00 -6.09
C PRO A 460 29.42 9.34 -6.22
N GLU A 461 29.68 8.70 -7.36
CA GLU A 461 31.03 8.27 -7.70
C GLU A 461 31.99 9.47 -7.73
N GLN A 462 33.14 9.36 -7.05
CA GLN A 462 34.17 10.38 -7.16
C GLN A 462 34.78 10.30 -8.58
N ASN A 463 34.61 11.37 -9.35
CA ASN A 463 35.30 11.50 -10.64
C ASN A 463 36.81 11.43 -10.43
N THR A 464 37.41 10.29 -10.68
CA THR A 464 38.87 10.05 -10.59
C THR A 464 39.67 10.85 -11.64
N GLN A 465 39.00 11.63 -12.50
CA GLN A 465 39.61 12.43 -13.56
C GLN A 465 40.24 13.76 -13.10
N GLN A 466 40.10 14.16 -11.83
CA GLN A 466 40.73 15.40 -11.33
C GLN A 466 42.07 15.21 -10.60
N ARG A 467 42.65 14.01 -10.58
CA ARG A 467 44.00 13.76 -9.99
C ARG A 467 45.12 13.58 -11.03
N GLY A 468 44.99 14.25 -12.17
CA GLY A 468 45.99 14.18 -13.23
C GLY A 468 46.16 15.55 -13.92
N LEU A 469 46.65 16.54 -13.20
CA LEU A 469 47.32 17.74 -13.73
C LEU A 469 48.39 18.19 -12.74
#